data_169e20124c78542e09d4002e462d8d6a
#
_entry.id   169e20124c78542e09d4002e462d8d6a
#
_cell.length_a   1.000
_cell.length_b   1.000
_cell.length_c   1.000
_cell.angle_alpha   90.00
_cell.angle_beta   90.00
_cell.angle_gamma   90.00
#
_symmetry.space_group_name_H-M   'P 1'
#
loop_
_entity.id
_entity.type
_entity.pdbx_description
1 polymer ?
#
loop_
_entity_poly.entity_id
_entity_poly.type
_entity_poly.pdbx_seq_one_letter_code
_entity_poly.pdbx_strand_id
1 'polypeptide(L)'
;MSDEPTLFTRIINGELPCHKVYEDNLIIAFLDIQPLTRGHTLVVPKEPAPSMDQLSLESAAALGRALPIVSSAVLKATGATAYNLIQNNGHEAGMSVAHVHIHIIPRYPDSTHSFLWEYGKINHEDAKVLAENIFEATQ
;
A
#
# COMPACT_ATOMS: atom_id res chain seq x y z
N MET A 1 -20.15 8.01 -3.18
CA MET A 1 -18.80 7.68 -3.65
C MET A 1 -18.69 8.10 -5.10
N SER A 2 -17.64 8.78 -5.46
CA SER A 2 -17.45 9.25 -6.82
C SER A 2 -17.07 8.09 -7.74
N ASP A 3 -17.74 7.94 -8.88
CA ASP A 3 -17.38 6.98 -9.92
C ASP A 3 -16.30 7.55 -10.86
N GLU A 4 -15.78 8.74 -10.57
CA GLU A 4 -14.75 9.35 -11.40
C GLU A 4 -13.44 8.59 -11.31
N PRO A 5 -12.73 8.42 -12.45
CA PRO A 5 -11.43 7.75 -12.46
C PRO A 5 -10.42 8.51 -11.59
N THR A 6 -9.69 7.78 -10.78
CA THR A 6 -8.58 8.34 -10.02
C THR A 6 -7.37 8.52 -10.94
N LEU A 7 -6.35 9.20 -10.43
CA LEU A 7 -5.05 9.30 -11.10
C LEU A 7 -4.52 7.90 -11.47
N PHE A 8 -4.67 6.93 -10.57
CA PHE A 8 -4.19 5.57 -10.82
C PHE A 8 -5.00 4.85 -11.88
N THR A 9 -6.32 5.07 -11.95
CA THR A 9 -7.15 4.53 -13.02
C THR A 9 -6.64 5.00 -14.39
N ARG A 10 -6.26 6.26 -14.49
CA ARG A 10 -5.72 6.82 -15.73
C ARG A 10 -4.37 6.21 -16.11
N ILE A 11 -3.53 5.94 -15.12
CA ILE A 11 -2.25 5.26 -15.33
C ILE A 11 -2.49 3.82 -15.82
N ILE A 12 -3.40 3.11 -15.17
CA ILE A 12 -3.77 1.73 -15.52
C ILE A 12 -4.29 1.65 -16.97
N ASN A 13 -5.07 2.65 -17.39
CA ASN A 13 -5.65 2.69 -18.73
C ASN A 13 -4.69 3.24 -19.80
N GLY A 14 -3.47 3.60 -19.42
CA GLY A 14 -2.47 4.12 -20.35
C GLY A 14 -2.67 5.58 -20.73
N GLU A 15 -3.58 6.29 -20.09
CA GLU A 15 -3.85 7.71 -20.34
C GLU A 15 -2.75 8.62 -19.82
N LEU A 16 -2.05 8.19 -18.75
CA LEU A 16 -0.95 8.93 -18.16
C LEU A 16 0.28 8.03 -18.10
N PRO A 17 1.48 8.61 -18.33
CA PRO A 17 2.72 7.83 -18.27
C PRO A 17 3.08 7.49 -16.81
N CYS A 18 3.84 6.41 -16.66
CA CYS A 18 4.44 6.04 -15.38
C CYS A 18 5.77 5.30 -15.63
N HIS A 19 6.60 5.22 -14.60
CA HIS A 19 7.80 4.39 -14.63
C HIS A 19 7.43 3.02 -14.07
N LYS A 20 6.92 2.16 -14.93
CA LYS A 20 6.40 0.85 -14.55
C LYS A 20 7.54 -0.10 -14.18
N VAL A 21 7.38 -0.82 -13.08
CA VAL A 21 8.36 -1.80 -12.60
C VAL A 21 7.83 -3.23 -12.59
N TYR A 22 6.50 -3.41 -12.62
CA TYR A 22 5.86 -4.72 -12.59
C TYR A 22 4.43 -4.61 -13.10
N GLU A 23 3.96 -5.64 -13.76
CA GLU A 23 2.56 -5.71 -14.18
C GLU A 23 2.14 -7.16 -14.39
N ASP A 24 0.93 -7.49 -13.94
CA ASP A 24 0.23 -8.71 -14.31
C ASP A 24 -1.23 -8.36 -14.64
N ASN A 25 -2.10 -9.36 -14.75
CA ASN A 25 -3.50 -9.11 -15.13
C ASN A 25 -4.27 -8.27 -14.11
N LEU A 26 -3.90 -8.32 -12.84
CA LEU A 26 -4.64 -7.69 -11.75
C LEU A 26 -3.88 -6.57 -11.06
N ILE A 27 -2.56 -6.48 -11.23
CA ILE A 27 -1.69 -5.58 -10.47
C ILE A 27 -0.79 -4.81 -11.42
N ILE A 28 -0.52 -3.55 -11.07
CA ILE A 28 0.53 -2.75 -11.69
C ILE A 28 1.37 -2.11 -10.57
N ALA A 29 2.66 -2.00 -10.78
CA ALA A 29 3.55 -1.28 -9.87
C ALA A 29 4.42 -0.30 -10.64
N PHE A 30 4.61 0.89 -10.07
CA PHE A 30 5.37 1.96 -10.70
C PHE A 30 6.00 2.86 -9.64
N LEU A 31 7.03 3.59 -10.04
CA LEU A 31 7.71 4.50 -9.13
C LEU A 31 6.84 5.69 -8.77
N ASP A 32 6.89 6.07 -7.49
CA ASP A 32 6.24 7.29 -7.01
C ASP A 32 7.04 8.49 -7.54
N ILE A 33 6.36 9.45 -8.20
CA ILE A 33 7.02 10.64 -8.74
C ILE A 33 7.31 11.69 -7.67
N GLN A 34 6.77 11.52 -6.46
CA GLN A 34 7.07 12.35 -5.28
C GLN A 34 7.65 11.47 -4.17
N PRO A 35 8.81 10.85 -4.41
CA PRO A 35 9.32 9.81 -3.52
C PRO A 35 9.77 10.34 -2.16
N LEU A 36 9.52 9.56 -1.10
CA LEU A 36 10.14 9.83 0.20
C LEU A 36 11.60 9.45 0.19
N THR A 37 11.94 8.37 -0.54
CA THR A 37 13.32 7.93 -0.74
C THR A 37 13.48 7.45 -2.16
N ARG A 38 14.70 7.34 -2.64
CA ARG A 38 14.98 6.82 -3.98
C ARG A 38 14.47 5.37 -4.08
N GLY A 39 13.64 5.11 -5.08
CA GLY A 39 13.06 3.79 -5.30
C GLY A 39 11.69 3.59 -4.64
N HIS A 40 11.12 4.61 -4.03
CA HIS A 40 9.76 4.58 -3.49
C HIS A 40 8.81 4.12 -4.60
N THR A 41 8.16 2.98 -4.38
CA THR A 41 7.33 2.31 -5.38
C THR A 41 5.90 2.17 -4.86
N LEU A 42 4.95 2.23 -5.78
CA LEU A 42 3.53 2.00 -5.49
C LEU A 42 3.12 0.69 -6.14
N VAL A 43 2.44 -0.17 -5.37
CA VAL A 43 1.85 -1.42 -5.88
C VAL A 43 0.35 -1.25 -5.83
N VAL A 44 -0.30 -1.35 -6.99
CA VAL A 44 -1.68 -0.90 -7.19
C VAL A 44 -2.50 -1.99 -7.84
N PRO A 45 -3.65 -2.40 -7.25
CA PRO A 45 -4.57 -3.28 -7.95
C PRO A 45 -5.23 -2.52 -9.09
N LYS A 46 -5.45 -3.19 -10.21
CA LYS A 46 -6.14 -2.60 -11.36
C LYS A 46 -7.62 -2.38 -11.08
N GLU A 47 -8.19 -3.18 -10.18
CA GLU A 47 -9.56 -2.98 -9.71
C GLU A 47 -9.64 -1.69 -8.90
N PRO A 48 -10.51 -0.75 -9.26
CA PRO A 48 -10.67 0.47 -8.48
C PRO A 48 -11.46 0.18 -7.20
N ALA A 49 -10.85 0.42 -6.05
CA ALA A 49 -11.49 0.34 -4.75
C ALA A 49 -10.90 1.45 -3.89
N PRO A 50 -11.73 2.25 -3.20
CA PRO A 50 -11.21 3.39 -2.43
C PRO A 50 -10.47 2.98 -1.17
N SER A 51 -10.73 1.79 -0.63
CA SER A 51 -10.08 1.29 0.58
C SER A 51 -9.93 -0.23 0.52
N MET A 52 -9.03 -0.75 1.35
CA MET A 52 -8.68 -2.18 1.36
C MET A 52 -9.88 -3.08 1.68
N ASP A 53 -10.75 -2.65 2.59
CA ASP A 53 -11.93 -3.43 2.99
C ASP A 53 -12.98 -3.56 1.88
N GLN A 54 -12.86 -2.75 0.83
CA GLN A 54 -13.75 -2.78 -0.33
C GLN A 54 -13.13 -3.47 -1.54
N LEU A 55 -11.88 -3.90 -1.43
CA LEU A 55 -11.19 -4.62 -2.50
C LEU A 55 -11.66 -6.06 -2.56
N SER A 56 -11.82 -6.62 -3.76
CA SER A 56 -12.17 -8.03 -3.91
C SER A 56 -11.08 -8.93 -3.34
N LEU A 57 -11.46 -10.10 -2.87
CA LEU A 57 -10.49 -11.07 -2.34
C LEU A 57 -9.53 -11.55 -3.43
N GLU A 58 -9.98 -11.63 -4.67
CA GLU A 58 -9.12 -11.98 -5.80
C GLU A 58 -8.02 -10.94 -6.00
N SER A 59 -8.37 -9.66 -6.03
CA SER A 59 -7.38 -8.58 -6.15
C SER A 59 -6.48 -8.48 -4.93
N ALA A 60 -7.03 -8.72 -3.74
CA ALA A 60 -6.24 -8.74 -2.50
C ALA A 60 -5.19 -9.85 -2.52
N ALA A 61 -5.57 -11.04 -3.00
CA ALA A 61 -4.63 -12.17 -3.14
C ALA A 61 -3.54 -11.84 -4.17
N ALA A 62 -3.91 -11.23 -5.29
CA ALA A 62 -2.96 -10.82 -6.32
C ALA A 62 -1.99 -9.77 -5.79
N LEU A 63 -2.49 -8.83 -4.99
CA LEU A 63 -1.68 -7.79 -4.35
C LEU A 63 -0.67 -8.42 -3.40
N GLY A 64 -1.13 -9.37 -2.55
CA GLY A 64 -0.26 -10.10 -1.63
C GLY A 64 0.82 -10.91 -2.34
N ARG A 65 0.50 -11.48 -3.51
CA ARG A 65 1.48 -12.21 -4.31
C ARG A 65 2.52 -11.29 -4.94
N ALA A 66 2.11 -10.11 -5.41
CA ALA A 66 3.00 -9.15 -6.07
C ALA A 66 3.99 -8.51 -5.10
N LEU A 67 3.58 -8.26 -3.86
CA LEU A 67 4.38 -7.52 -2.89
C LEU A 67 5.78 -8.10 -2.65
N PRO A 68 5.96 -9.40 -2.36
CA PRO A 68 7.32 -9.93 -2.17
C PRO A 68 8.15 -9.87 -3.46
N ILE A 69 7.54 -10.04 -4.62
CA ILE A 69 8.24 -9.97 -5.90
C ILE A 69 8.79 -8.56 -6.13
N VAL A 70 7.93 -7.55 -6.00
CA VAL A 70 8.30 -6.16 -6.25
C VAL A 70 9.26 -5.65 -5.17
N SER A 71 9.01 -6.00 -3.89
CA SER A 71 9.89 -5.61 -2.79
C SER A 71 11.31 -6.15 -2.98
N SER A 72 11.44 -7.42 -3.35
CA SER A 72 12.75 -8.02 -3.62
C SER A 72 13.46 -7.31 -4.77
N ALA A 73 12.74 -7.00 -5.84
CA ALA A 73 13.30 -6.30 -6.99
C ALA A 73 13.76 -4.89 -6.65
N VAL A 74 12.98 -4.17 -5.85
CA VAL A 74 13.34 -2.82 -5.39
C VAL A 74 14.63 -2.85 -4.56
N LEU A 75 14.73 -3.80 -3.63
CA LEU A 75 15.95 -3.93 -2.81
C LEU A 75 17.18 -4.22 -3.66
N LYS A 76 17.06 -5.11 -4.64
CA LYS A 76 18.17 -5.46 -5.54
C LYS A 76 18.60 -4.27 -6.40
N ALA A 77 17.63 -3.53 -6.94
CA ALA A 77 17.92 -2.44 -7.84
C ALA A 77 18.48 -1.20 -7.13
N THR A 78 18.09 -0.98 -5.87
CA THR A 78 18.48 0.23 -5.12
C THR A 78 19.63 0.00 -4.16
N GLY A 79 19.90 -1.23 -3.76
CA GLY A 79 20.86 -1.53 -2.72
C GLY A 79 20.36 -1.19 -1.31
N ALA A 80 19.08 -0.89 -1.15
CA ALA A 80 18.50 -0.60 0.15
C ALA A 80 18.61 -1.82 1.07
N THR A 81 18.80 -1.57 2.37
CA THR A 81 18.98 -2.63 3.37
C THR A 81 17.71 -2.93 4.16
N ALA A 82 16.70 -2.06 4.05
CA ALA A 82 15.44 -2.21 4.76
C ALA A 82 14.35 -1.47 3.98
N TYR A 83 13.10 -1.69 4.34
CA TYR A 83 11.99 -0.99 3.69
C TYR A 83 10.74 -1.05 4.55
N ASN A 84 9.83 -0.12 4.32
CA ASN A 84 8.51 -0.13 4.92
C ASN A 84 7.46 -0.38 3.85
N LEU A 85 6.41 -1.10 4.23
CA LEU A 85 5.18 -1.21 3.46
C LEU A 85 4.12 -0.42 4.19
N ILE A 86 3.48 0.52 3.50
CA ILE A 86 2.45 1.39 4.10
C ILE A 86 1.27 1.45 3.16
N GLN A 87 0.07 1.29 3.72
CA GLN A 87 -1.18 1.44 2.99
C GLN A 87 -2.13 2.28 3.84
N ASN A 88 -2.70 3.32 3.25
CA ASN A 88 -3.55 4.27 3.96
C ASN A 88 -4.99 4.16 3.46
N ASN A 89 -5.93 4.00 4.37
CA ASN A 89 -7.36 3.90 4.07
C ASN A 89 -8.11 5.02 4.77
N GLY A 90 -8.67 5.92 4.00
CA GLY A 90 -9.43 7.04 4.51
C GLY A 90 -8.59 8.28 4.76
N HIS A 91 -9.27 9.41 4.78
CA HIS A 91 -8.64 10.72 4.94
C HIS A 91 -7.85 10.84 6.25
N GLU A 92 -8.43 10.36 7.36
CA GLU A 92 -7.80 10.43 8.68
C GLU A 92 -6.52 9.62 8.77
N ALA A 93 -6.34 8.66 7.88
CA ALA A 93 -5.12 7.85 7.81
C ALA A 93 -4.08 8.40 6.84
N GLY A 94 -4.35 9.55 6.22
CA GLY A 94 -3.41 10.18 5.29
C GLY A 94 -3.54 9.74 3.84
N MET A 95 -4.68 9.15 3.47
CA MET A 95 -4.91 8.73 2.08
C MET A 95 -4.98 9.95 1.17
N SER A 96 -4.16 9.97 0.11
CA SER A 96 -4.13 11.06 -0.88
C SER A 96 -4.90 10.72 -2.16
N VAL A 97 -4.94 9.45 -2.55
CA VAL A 97 -5.67 8.97 -3.73
C VAL A 97 -6.61 7.86 -3.29
N ALA A 98 -7.90 7.99 -3.63
CA ALA A 98 -8.94 7.03 -3.23
C ALA A 98 -8.97 5.81 -4.15
N HIS A 99 -7.86 5.12 -4.22
CA HIS A 99 -7.64 3.88 -4.97
C HIS A 99 -6.56 3.12 -4.21
N VAL A 100 -6.84 1.91 -3.78
CA VAL A 100 -5.91 1.12 -2.96
C VAL A 100 -4.53 1.08 -3.60
N HIS A 101 -3.51 1.39 -2.81
CA HIS A 101 -2.13 1.28 -3.22
C HIS A 101 -1.25 1.07 -2.00
N ILE A 102 -0.22 0.25 -2.16
CA ILE A 102 0.73 -0.01 -1.09
C ILE A 102 2.05 0.65 -1.46
N HIS A 103 2.56 1.48 -0.56
CA HIS A 103 3.87 2.11 -0.69
C HIS A 103 4.95 1.12 -0.27
N ILE A 104 5.96 0.95 -1.11
CA ILE A 104 7.22 0.30 -0.74
C ILE A 104 8.22 1.43 -0.61
N ILE A 105 8.70 1.67 0.60
CA ILE A 105 9.60 2.78 0.89
C ILE A 105 10.95 2.21 1.31
N PRO A 106 11.93 2.19 0.38
CA PRO A 106 13.28 1.71 0.71
C PRO A 106 13.93 2.59 1.78
N ARG A 107 14.71 1.97 2.66
CA ARG A 107 15.48 2.67 3.69
C ARG A 107 16.94 2.33 3.51
N TYR A 108 17.78 3.34 3.65
CA TYR A 108 19.22 3.23 3.42
C TYR A 108 19.95 3.38 4.76
N PRO A 109 21.18 2.83 4.90
CA PRO A 109 21.86 2.83 6.19
C PRO A 109 22.03 4.21 6.83
N ASP A 110 22.15 5.26 6.01
CA ASP A 110 22.31 6.63 6.47
C ASP A 110 20.99 7.42 6.51
N SER A 111 19.85 6.74 6.28
CA SER A 111 18.54 7.38 6.35
C SER A 111 18.11 7.58 7.78
N THR A 112 17.48 8.72 8.07
CA THR A 112 16.82 8.93 9.35
C THR A 112 15.44 8.28 9.32
N HIS A 113 14.99 7.75 10.47
CA HIS A 113 13.64 7.22 10.60
C HIS A 113 12.64 8.37 10.61
N SER A 114 11.66 8.31 9.71
CA SER A 114 10.64 9.34 9.58
C SER A 114 9.33 8.99 10.29
N PHE A 115 9.23 7.81 10.92
CA PHE A 115 8.02 7.41 11.63
C PHE A 115 8.20 7.57 13.13
N LEU A 116 7.30 8.35 13.73
CA LEU A 116 7.18 8.44 15.18
C LEU A 116 6.19 7.38 15.62
N TRP A 117 6.67 6.41 16.38
CA TRP A 117 5.83 5.34 16.91
C TRP A 117 5.70 5.55 18.41
N GLU A 118 4.55 6.05 18.85
CA GLU A 118 4.26 6.24 20.25
C GLU A 118 3.52 5.01 20.79
N TYR A 119 4.14 4.36 21.78
CA TYR A 119 3.58 3.14 22.36
C TYR A 119 2.52 3.51 23.39
N GLY A 120 1.30 2.98 23.20
CA GLY A 120 0.26 3.07 24.19
C GLY A 120 0.32 1.88 25.16
N LYS A 121 -0.67 1.80 26.01
CA LYS A 121 -0.88 0.66 26.89
C LYS A 121 -2.26 0.07 26.62
N ILE A 122 -2.34 -1.24 26.51
CA ILE A 122 -3.60 -1.92 26.31
C ILE A 122 -4.38 -1.97 27.64
N ASN A 123 -5.69 -1.78 27.56
CA ASN A 123 -6.62 -2.08 28.66
C ASN A 123 -7.13 -3.49 28.40
N HIS A 124 -6.76 -4.45 29.25
CA HIS A 124 -7.04 -5.86 29.01
C HIS A 124 -8.53 -6.21 29.07
N GLU A 125 -9.33 -5.53 29.91
CA GLU A 125 -10.77 -5.76 29.97
C GLU A 125 -11.47 -5.32 28.69
N ASP A 126 -11.15 -4.12 28.21
CA ASP A 126 -11.67 -3.60 26.96
C ASP A 126 -11.17 -4.45 25.78
N ALA A 127 -9.91 -4.84 25.79
CA ALA A 127 -9.31 -5.63 24.72
C ALA A 127 -10.00 -6.99 24.56
N LYS A 128 -10.39 -7.61 25.66
CA LYS A 128 -11.09 -8.90 25.62
C LYS A 128 -12.43 -8.79 24.87
N VAL A 129 -13.24 -7.80 25.23
CA VAL A 129 -14.54 -7.57 24.60
C VAL A 129 -14.37 -7.16 23.14
N LEU A 130 -13.43 -6.26 22.89
CA LEU A 130 -13.16 -5.77 21.53
C LEU A 130 -12.67 -6.92 20.63
N ALA A 131 -11.78 -7.76 21.13
CA ALA A 131 -11.29 -8.90 20.36
C ALA A 131 -12.41 -9.86 19.98
N GLU A 132 -13.33 -10.15 20.92
CA GLU A 132 -14.50 -10.99 20.67
C GLU A 132 -15.39 -10.37 19.57
N ASN A 133 -15.64 -9.07 19.66
CA ASN A 133 -16.47 -8.37 18.68
C ASN A 133 -15.82 -8.37 17.29
N ILE A 134 -14.52 -8.15 17.22
CA ILE A 134 -13.79 -8.19 15.95
C ILE A 134 -13.82 -9.59 15.36
N PHE A 135 -13.56 -10.60 16.19
CA PHE A 135 -13.59 -11.99 15.73
C PHE A 135 -14.94 -12.37 15.14
N GLU A 136 -16.05 -12.00 15.82
CA GLU A 136 -17.39 -12.23 15.30
C GLU A 136 -17.62 -11.53 13.95
N ALA A 137 -17.11 -10.33 13.81
CA ALA A 137 -17.26 -9.55 12.57
C ALA A 137 -16.49 -10.16 11.41
N THR A 138 -15.51 -11.03 11.64
CA THR A 138 -14.76 -11.72 10.59
C THR A 138 -15.46 -12.97 10.07
N GLN A 139 -16.52 -13.43 10.73
CA GLN A 139 -17.21 -14.69 10.38
C GLN A 139 -18.25 -14.54 9.28
#